data_5a0d941686141225abf307a5d4e4486d
#
_entry.id   5a0d941686141225abf307a5d4e4486d
#
_cell.length_a   1.000
_cell.length_b   1.000
_cell.length_c   1.000
_cell.angle_alpha   90.00
_cell.angle_beta   90.00
_cell.angle_gamma   90.00
#
_symmetry.space_group_name_H-M   'P 1'
#
loop_
_entity.id
_entity.type
_entity.pdbx_description
1 polymer ?
#
loop_
_entity_poly.entity_id
_entity_poly.type
_entity_poly.pdbx_seq_one_letter_code
_entity_poly.pdbx_strand_id
1 'polypeptide(L)'
;MSEKEKQNTAVGTASEGAMDDNAEVKNTLDGEKKKQPKNKIRGIRKSKIDPELMSQIQHIESKMRIVRIFVMLLIGAIFLGVIFFFVDHMKKRTVRNAHMTDLRAQIKTCEQAFSENNDKLYDSAVSAVKAIRLAEELTAYASKTCSTSEAEQIYHEMQSRIEEYKKVILRSNCNGEHNFVSGTAMLDMVFIPGGIFKMGSAEDDNLASPNEMPQNLVKIGKPFWIARTEVTFWQFRKLIPTFQVKPWDGFKLDDPDQPAVRMTWDQAMAFCQALTARERQLGRIPQGYEYRLPTEAEWEYACRGGRDAKLDQTQFYWGNEFGNGGSKFANSFDLAAAKRFDRDISEEWGVADNDKNMVAAEVASFAPNGFGLYDMSGNVAEWCIDYYDPAFYRKLDLLRSNGAEKIIASPKNMLPVSVAYESRRNADTTNFTSDTPCRVLRGGNWGNLPQQLRSAHRDFMPQQNGDNGVGFRPVLAPVIETKQKSEWAL
;
A
#
# COMPACT_ATOMS: atom_id res chain seq x y z
N MET A 1 55.28 3.73 -30.42
CA MET A 1 56.34 2.78 -30.06
C MET A 1 55.60 1.63 -29.46
N SER A 2 55.34 0.73 -30.26
CA SER A 2 55.93 -0.60 -30.63
C SER A 2 55.41 -1.61 -29.64
N GLU A 3 54.49 -2.43 -30.09
CA GLU A 3 54.75 -3.74 -30.74
C GLU A 3 55.27 -4.77 -29.76
N LYS A 4 54.63 -5.84 -29.70
CA LYS A 4 54.66 -7.16 -30.39
C LYS A 4 54.69 -8.21 -29.32
N GLU A 5 54.07 -9.21 -29.46
CA GLU A 5 53.95 -10.42 -30.28
C GLU A 5 54.07 -11.64 -29.40
N LYS A 6 53.14 -12.53 -29.58
CA LYS A 6 53.16 -13.86 -30.25
C LYS A 6 53.45 -15.00 -29.28
N GLN A 7 52.73 -15.93 -29.37
CA GLN A 7 52.57 -17.18 -30.13
C GLN A 7 52.56 -18.42 -29.24
N ASN A 8 51.58 -19.20 -29.49
CA ASN A 8 51.55 -20.59 -30.02
C ASN A 8 51.80 -21.67 -28.98
N THR A 9 51.15 -22.78 -28.99
CA THR A 9 50.81 -23.83 -29.95
C THR A 9 49.86 -24.81 -29.25
N ALA A 10 48.74 -25.20 -29.81
CA ALA A 10 48.49 -26.30 -30.74
C ALA A 10 48.52 -27.71 -30.10
N VAL A 11 47.50 -28.44 -30.28
CA VAL A 11 47.22 -29.63 -31.10
C VAL A 11 46.63 -30.81 -30.34
N GLY A 12 45.60 -31.41 -30.93
CA GLY A 12 45.14 -32.77 -30.75
C GLY A 12 43.61 -32.89 -30.76
N THR A 13 42.88 -32.83 -31.89
CA THR A 13 42.39 -33.89 -32.81
C THR A 13 42.05 -35.19 -32.10
N ALA A 14 40.90 -35.74 -32.19
CA ALA A 14 40.12 -36.36 -33.27
C ALA A 14 38.81 -36.87 -32.66
N SER A 15 37.77 -36.83 -33.30
CA SER A 15 37.08 -37.52 -34.39
C SER A 15 35.88 -38.31 -33.87
N GLU A 16 34.75 -37.96 -34.41
CA GLU A 16 33.77 -38.78 -35.13
C GLU A 16 33.23 -40.05 -34.48
N GLY A 17 31.92 -40.16 -34.53
CA GLY A 17 31.17 -41.38 -34.37
C GLY A 17 29.68 -41.17 -34.27
N ALA A 18 29.06 -40.76 -35.36
CA ALA A 18 27.63 -40.96 -35.56
C ALA A 18 27.36 -42.44 -35.86
N MET A 19 26.35 -43.02 -35.23
CA MET A 19 25.67 -44.19 -35.78
C MET A 19 24.22 -44.22 -35.38
N ASP A 20 23.38 -43.95 -36.33
CA ASP A 20 22.00 -44.45 -36.46
C ASP A 20 22.05 -45.98 -36.37
N ASP A 21 21.13 -46.56 -35.65
CA ASP A 21 20.64 -47.90 -35.91
C ASP A 21 19.20 -48.05 -35.54
N ASN A 22 18.35 -47.89 -36.56
CA ASN A 22 17.03 -48.48 -36.68
C ASN A 22 17.20 -49.97 -37.00
N ALA A 23 16.81 -50.85 -36.12
CA ALA A 23 16.63 -52.28 -36.43
C ALA A 23 15.22 -52.71 -36.07
N GLU A 24 14.40 -52.80 -37.10
CA GLU A 24 13.21 -53.68 -37.17
C GLU A 24 13.59 -55.11 -36.82
N VAL A 25 13.01 -55.68 -35.80
CA VAL A 25 12.99 -57.12 -35.59
C VAL A 25 11.60 -57.65 -35.92
N LYS A 26 11.47 -58.09 -37.15
CA LYS A 26 10.41 -59.05 -37.57
C LYS A 26 10.79 -60.42 -37.01
N ASN A 27 10.04 -60.96 -36.07
CA ASN A 27 10.07 -62.34 -35.70
C ASN A 27 8.86 -63.06 -36.29
N THR A 28 9.12 -63.78 -37.40
CA THR A 28 8.34 -64.90 -37.92
C THR A 28 8.49 -66.08 -36.97
N LEU A 29 7.41 -66.56 -36.43
CA LEU A 29 7.29 -67.89 -35.82
C LEU A 29 6.26 -68.68 -36.57
N ASP A 30 6.77 -69.48 -37.50
CA ASP A 30 6.09 -70.60 -38.09
C ASP A 30 5.88 -71.74 -37.12
N GLY A 31 4.79 -72.37 -37.28
CA GLY A 31 4.07 -73.46 -36.75
C GLY A 31 4.78 -74.58 -36.02
N GLU A 32 4.10 -74.98 -34.97
CA GLU A 32 3.93 -76.38 -34.63
C GLU A 32 2.59 -76.62 -33.97
N LYS A 33 1.65 -77.24 -34.74
CA LYS A 33 0.43 -77.78 -34.23
C LYS A 33 0.70 -79.03 -33.40
N LYS A 34 0.78 -78.93 -32.11
CA LYS A 34 0.65 -80.07 -31.19
C LYS A 34 -0.83 -80.44 -31.02
N LYS A 35 -1.21 -81.61 -31.51
CA LYS A 35 -2.49 -82.28 -31.31
C LYS A 35 -2.69 -82.54 -29.81
N GLN A 36 -3.64 -81.93 -29.17
CA GLN A 36 -4.16 -82.35 -27.85
C GLN A 36 -5.00 -83.64 -28.00
N PRO A 37 -4.86 -84.60 -27.04
CA PRO A 37 -5.65 -85.81 -27.01
C PRO A 37 -7.06 -85.47 -26.57
N LYS A 38 -8.03 -85.92 -27.37
CA LYS A 38 -9.48 -85.88 -27.03
C LYS A 38 -9.74 -86.83 -25.89
N ASN A 39 -9.77 -86.34 -24.67
CA ASN A 39 -10.39 -87.06 -23.59
C ASN A 39 -11.90 -87.00 -23.71
N LYS A 40 -12.51 -88.10 -24.07
CA LYS A 40 -13.93 -88.33 -23.90
C LYS A 40 -14.27 -88.40 -22.44
N ILE A 41 -14.71 -87.29 -21.87
CA ILE A 41 -15.39 -87.33 -20.59
C ILE A 41 -16.77 -87.86 -20.82
N ARG A 42 -17.02 -89.12 -20.38
CA ARG A 42 -18.34 -89.80 -20.33
C ARG A 42 -19.31 -88.88 -19.59
N GLY A 43 -20.50 -88.73 -20.20
CA GLY A 43 -21.60 -87.91 -19.67
C GLY A 43 -21.93 -88.19 -18.22
N ILE A 44 -21.71 -87.15 -17.40
CA ILE A 44 -22.32 -87.07 -16.09
C ILE A 44 -23.81 -86.86 -16.33
N ARG A 45 -24.64 -87.84 -15.89
CA ARG A 45 -26.09 -87.68 -15.86
C ARG A 45 -26.41 -86.38 -15.16
N LYS A 46 -27.13 -85.46 -15.85
CA LYS A 46 -27.75 -84.30 -15.20
C LYS A 46 -28.66 -84.80 -14.09
N SER A 47 -28.18 -84.87 -12.85
CA SER A 47 -29.07 -84.97 -11.74
C SER A 47 -29.95 -83.69 -11.77
N LYS A 48 -31.24 -83.89 -11.60
CA LYS A 48 -32.21 -82.79 -11.51
C LYS A 48 -31.83 -82.02 -10.27
N ILE A 49 -31.14 -80.87 -10.48
CA ILE A 49 -30.92 -79.94 -9.38
C ILE A 49 -32.28 -79.43 -8.94
N ASP A 50 -32.52 -79.49 -7.66
CA ASP A 50 -33.78 -79.04 -7.07
C ASP A 50 -34.13 -77.63 -7.60
N PRO A 51 -35.32 -77.40 -8.18
CA PRO A 51 -35.72 -76.10 -8.68
C PRO A 51 -35.60 -74.97 -7.58
N GLU A 52 -35.79 -75.31 -6.33
CA GLU A 52 -35.69 -74.40 -5.22
C GLU A 52 -34.23 -73.95 -4.95
N LEU A 53 -33.27 -74.87 -5.06
CA LEU A 53 -31.83 -74.58 -4.98
C LEU A 53 -31.37 -73.74 -6.17
N MET A 54 -31.87 -73.97 -7.37
CA MET A 54 -31.58 -73.13 -8.51
C MET A 54 -32.13 -71.71 -8.39
N SER A 55 -33.30 -71.54 -7.79
CA SER A 55 -33.88 -70.24 -7.49
C SER A 55 -33.01 -69.48 -6.46
N GLN A 56 -32.56 -70.15 -5.42
CA GLN A 56 -31.68 -69.59 -4.42
C GLN A 56 -30.30 -69.16 -5.00
N ILE A 57 -29.72 -70.00 -5.86
CA ILE A 57 -28.47 -69.67 -6.57
C ILE A 57 -28.63 -68.44 -7.47
N GLN A 58 -29.72 -68.40 -8.24
CA GLN A 58 -30.00 -67.22 -9.10
C GLN A 58 -30.23 -65.95 -8.26
N HIS A 59 -30.88 -66.06 -7.12
CA HIS A 59 -31.07 -64.93 -6.22
C HIS A 59 -29.73 -64.44 -5.59
N ILE A 60 -28.85 -65.35 -5.21
CA ILE A 60 -27.51 -65.03 -4.72
C ILE A 60 -26.68 -64.40 -5.83
N GLU A 61 -26.70 -64.95 -7.04
CA GLU A 61 -25.97 -64.36 -8.19
C GLU A 61 -26.46 -62.94 -8.54
N SER A 62 -27.77 -62.70 -8.48
CA SER A 62 -28.33 -61.37 -8.73
C SER A 62 -27.87 -60.35 -7.64
N LYS A 63 -27.90 -60.74 -6.38
CA LYS A 63 -27.37 -59.95 -5.28
C LYS A 63 -25.87 -59.69 -5.45
N MET A 64 -25.09 -60.67 -5.81
CA MET A 64 -23.67 -60.56 -6.08
C MET A 64 -23.37 -59.63 -7.26
N ARG A 65 -24.21 -59.64 -8.32
CA ARG A 65 -24.09 -58.67 -9.42
C ARG A 65 -24.32 -57.23 -8.96
N ILE A 66 -25.35 -57.01 -8.14
CA ILE A 66 -25.63 -55.68 -7.56
C ILE A 66 -24.46 -55.21 -6.72
N VAL A 67 -23.93 -56.05 -5.83
CA VAL A 67 -22.76 -55.72 -5.01
C VAL A 67 -21.54 -55.40 -5.85
N ARG A 68 -21.27 -56.17 -6.93
CA ARG A 68 -20.16 -55.87 -7.85
C ARG A 68 -20.34 -54.52 -8.57
N ILE A 69 -21.55 -54.19 -8.98
CA ILE A 69 -21.86 -52.90 -9.58
C ILE A 69 -21.62 -51.78 -8.58
N PHE A 70 -22.08 -51.89 -7.31
CA PHE A 70 -21.85 -50.92 -6.26
C PHE A 70 -20.37 -50.73 -5.94
N VAL A 71 -19.62 -51.83 -5.88
CA VAL A 71 -18.16 -51.77 -5.64
C VAL A 71 -17.44 -51.06 -6.80
N MET A 72 -17.83 -51.37 -8.05
CA MET A 72 -17.24 -50.71 -9.21
C MET A 72 -17.57 -49.21 -9.28
N LEU A 73 -18.81 -48.83 -8.95
CA LEU A 73 -19.20 -47.42 -8.83
C LEU A 73 -18.46 -46.69 -7.73
N LEU A 74 -18.28 -47.33 -6.59
CA LEU A 74 -17.50 -46.77 -5.46
C LEU A 74 -16.03 -46.57 -5.85
N ILE A 75 -15.40 -47.55 -6.47
CA ILE A 75 -14.02 -47.44 -6.96
C ILE A 75 -13.93 -46.33 -8.02
N GLY A 76 -14.90 -46.24 -8.93
CA GLY A 76 -14.98 -45.16 -9.92
C GLY A 76 -15.11 -43.76 -9.27
N ALA A 77 -15.95 -43.63 -8.26
CA ALA A 77 -16.11 -42.37 -7.51
C ALA A 77 -14.84 -41.99 -6.76
N ILE A 78 -14.16 -42.94 -6.11
CA ILE A 78 -12.88 -42.70 -5.45
C ILE A 78 -11.82 -42.26 -6.47
N PHE A 79 -11.73 -42.92 -7.60
CA PHE A 79 -10.77 -42.59 -8.66
C PHE A 79 -11.02 -41.20 -9.23
N LEU A 80 -12.28 -40.84 -9.50
CA LEU A 80 -12.65 -39.48 -9.93
C LEU A 80 -12.32 -38.43 -8.87
N GLY A 81 -12.57 -38.74 -7.59
CA GLY A 81 -12.21 -37.88 -6.47
C GLY A 81 -10.70 -37.62 -6.39
N VAL A 82 -9.89 -38.67 -6.58
CA VAL A 82 -8.43 -38.57 -6.61
C VAL A 82 -7.95 -37.71 -7.81
N ILE A 83 -8.54 -37.94 -9.00
CA ILE A 83 -8.21 -37.12 -10.18
C ILE A 83 -8.59 -35.66 -9.94
N PHE A 84 -9.80 -35.40 -9.42
CA PHE A 84 -10.25 -34.04 -9.12
C PHE A 84 -9.31 -33.34 -8.11
N PHE A 85 -8.96 -34.03 -7.03
CA PHE A 85 -8.01 -33.54 -6.03
C PHE A 85 -6.63 -33.21 -6.66
N PHE A 86 -6.13 -34.12 -7.50
CA PHE A 86 -4.84 -33.93 -8.18
C PHE A 86 -4.88 -32.73 -9.15
N VAL A 87 -5.95 -32.60 -9.94
CA VAL A 87 -6.12 -31.48 -10.87
C VAL A 87 -6.25 -30.15 -10.12
N ASP A 88 -7.01 -30.11 -9.03
CA ASP A 88 -7.14 -28.91 -8.18
C ASP A 88 -5.80 -28.53 -7.54
N HIS A 89 -5.08 -29.52 -7.00
CA HIS A 89 -3.74 -29.33 -6.45
C HIS A 89 -2.76 -28.77 -7.49
N MET A 90 -2.77 -29.32 -8.71
CA MET A 90 -1.93 -28.85 -9.81
C MET A 90 -2.28 -27.42 -10.24
N LYS A 91 -3.58 -27.08 -10.33
CA LYS A 91 -4.03 -25.71 -10.60
C LYS A 91 -3.53 -24.74 -9.54
N LYS A 92 -3.72 -25.05 -8.25
CA LYS A 92 -3.23 -24.22 -7.14
C LYS A 92 -1.71 -24.02 -7.19
N ARG A 93 -0.96 -25.09 -7.48
CA ARG A 93 0.50 -25.02 -7.66
C ARG A 93 0.92 -24.13 -8.83
N THR A 94 0.21 -24.22 -9.96
CA THR A 94 0.49 -23.37 -11.14
C THR A 94 0.24 -21.91 -10.84
N VAL A 95 -0.90 -21.56 -10.23
CA VAL A 95 -1.23 -20.18 -9.83
C VAL A 95 -0.18 -19.65 -8.84
N ARG A 96 0.17 -20.43 -7.81
CA ARG A 96 1.22 -20.09 -6.85
C ARG A 96 2.54 -19.76 -7.53
N ASN A 97 3.01 -20.65 -8.40
CA ASN A 97 4.30 -20.49 -9.07
C ASN A 97 4.28 -19.26 -10.00
N ALA A 98 3.17 -19.01 -10.70
CA ALA A 98 3.02 -17.83 -11.55
C ALA A 98 3.14 -16.54 -10.74
N HIS A 99 2.46 -16.44 -9.60
CA HIS A 99 2.52 -15.26 -8.73
C HIS A 99 3.93 -15.04 -8.15
N MET A 100 4.57 -16.10 -7.66
CA MET A 100 5.95 -16.00 -7.16
C MET A 100 6.96 -15.60 -8.27
N THR A 101 6.75 -16.07 -9.50
CA THR A 101 7.57 -15.69 -10.65
C THR A 101 7.39 -14.21 -10.99
N ASP A 102 6.15 -13.72 -10.93
CA ASP A 102 5.83 -12.31 -11.17
C ASP A 102 6.50 -11.40 -10.12
N LEU A 103 6.36 -11.71 -8.83
CA LEU A 103 7.04 -10.96 -7.76
C LEU A 103 8.57 -10.93 -7.95
N ARG A 104 9.18 -12.06 -8.30
CA ARG A 104 10.63 -12.12 -8.59
C ARG A 104 11.03 -11.27 -9.80
N ALA A 105 10.20 -11.24 -10.84
CA ALA A 105 10.42 -10.40 -12.01
C ALA A 105 10.34 -8.90 -11.66
N GLN A 106 9.37 -8.51 -10.84
CA GLN A 106 9.25 -7.13 -10.36
C GLN A 106 10.43 -6.72 -9.48
N ILE A 107 10.89 -7.58 -8.56
CA ILE A 107 12.10 -7.34 -7.76
C ILE A 107 13.30 -7.11 -8.67
N LYS A 108 13.49 -7.96 -9.68
CA LYS A 108 14.60 -7.84 -10.64
C LYS A 108 14.53 -6.51 -11.42
N THR A 109 13.35 -6.07 -11.79
CA THR A 109 13.16 -4.76 -12.45
C THR A 109 13.60 -3.61 -11.54
N CYS A 110 13.27 -3.67 -10.24
CA CYS A 110 13.74 -2.68 -9.27
C CYS A 110 15.26 -2.73 -9.10
N GLU A 111 15.87 -3.93 -9.05
CA GLU A 111 17.33 -4.10 -9.00
C GLU A 111 18.04 -3.48 -10.20
N GLN A 112 17.50 -3.66 -11.40
CA GLN A 112 18.03 -3.03 -12.61
C GLN A 112 17.93 -1.50 -12.51
N ALA A 113 16.77 -0.97 -12.09
CA ALA A 113 16.55 0.46 -11.96
C ALA A 113 17.54 1.14 -11.02
N PHE A 114 17.86 0.55 -9.84
CA PHE A 114 18.84 1.18 -8.95
C PHE A 114 20.30 0.90 -9.37
N SER A 115 20.56 -0.13 -10.14
CA SER A 115 21.88 -0.35 -10.75
C SER A 115 22.18 0.66 -11.86
N GLU A 116 21.21 0.94 -12.73
CA GLU A 116 21.31 1.91 -13.83
C GLU A 116 21.40 3.35 -13.32
N ASN A 117 20.77 3.65 -12.19
CA ASN A 117 20.72 4.99 -11.58
C ASN A 117 21.78 5.18 -10.46
N ASN A 118 22.89 4.47 -10.49
CA ASN A 118 23.88 4.51 -9.42
C ASN A 118 24.38 5.94 -9.07
N ASP A 119 24.40 6.85 -10.04
CA ASP A 119 24.76 8.25 -9.84
C ASP A 119 23.59 9.12 -9.31
N LYS A 120 22.35 8.59 -9.35
CA LYS A 120 21.14 9.23 -8.85
C LYS A 120 20.70 8.55 -7.56
N LEU A 121 21.37 8.88 -6.48
CA LEU A 121 21.19 8.21 -5.17
C LEU A 121 19.74 8.16 -4.68
N TYR A 122 18.96 9.22 -4.96
CA TYR A 122 17.56 9.27 -4.58
C TYR A 122 16.71 8.25 -5.38
N ASP A 123 16.81 8.24 -6.71
CA ASP A 123 16.04 7.32 -7.57
C ASP A 123 16.39 5.86 -7.27
N SER A 124 17.68 5.59 -7.02
CA SER A 124 18.16 4.28 -6.58
C SER A 124 17.55 3.87 -5.24
N ALA A 125 17.48 4.79 -4.27
CA ALA A 125 16.89 4.51 -2.96
C ALA A 125 15.39 4.24 -3.05
N VAL A 126 14.64 4.99 -3.86
CA VAL A 126 13.20 4.75 -4.10
C VAL A 126 12.98 3.36 -4.70
N SER A 127 13.78 2.99 -5.70
CA SER A 127 13.71 1.65 -6.31
C SER A 127 14.05 0.54 -5.32
N ALA A 128 15.03 0.76 -4.44
CA ALA A 128 15.40 -0.18 -3.39
C ALA A 128 14.30 -0.36 -2.33
N VAL A 129 13.57 0.68 -1.95
CA VAL A 129 12.39 0.57 -1.07
C VAL A 129 11.34 -0.33 -1.69
N LYS A 130 11.03 -0.14 -2.97
CA LYS A 130 10.07 -0.99 -3.69
C LYS A 130 10.54 -2.45 -3.74
N ALA A 131 11.84 -2.69 -3.98
CA ALA A 131 12.40 -4.03 -3.96
C ALA A 131 12.27 -4.71 -2.59
N ILE A 132 12.50 -3.99 -1.49
CA ILE A 132 12.29 -4.51 -0.12
C ILE A 132 10.82 -4.90 0.09
N ARG A 133 9.90 -4.03 -0.31
CA ARG A 133 8.47 -4.29 -0.17
C ARG A 133 8.05 -5.59 -0.88
N LEU A 134 8.48 -5.75 -2.12
CA LEU A 134 8.19 -6.95 -2.93
C LEU A 134 8.87 -8.21 -2.36
N ALA A 135 10.10 -8.10 -1.84
CA ALA A 135 10.80 -9.22 -1.21
C ALA A 135 10.10 -9.70 0.07
N GLU A 136 9.60 -8.78 0.90
CA GLU A 136 8.81 -9.11 2.09
C GLU A 136 7.46 -9.74 1.71
N GLU A 137 6.82 -9.26 0.64
CA GLU A 137 5.59 -9.86 0.11
C GLU A 137 5.81 -11.28 -0.41
N LEU A 138 6.88 -11.52 -1.19
CA LEU A 138 7.25 -12.85 -1.67
C LEU A 138 7.48 -13.80 -0.51
N THR A 139 8.20 -13.36 0.53
CA THR A 139 8.45 -14.15 1.74
C THR A 139 7.16 -14.50 2.47
N ALA A 140 6.27 -13.52 2.67
CA ALA A 140 4.98 -13.71 3.32
C ALA A 140 4.05 -14.63 2.51
N TYR A 141 4.09 -14.55 1.19
CA TYR A 141 3.33 -15.44 0.31
C TYR A 141 3.87 -16.87 0.34
N ALA A 142 5.20 -17.04 0.27
CA ALA A 142 5.84 -18.34 0.34
C ALA A 142 5.55 -19.06 1.66
N SER A 143 5.58 -18.35 2.79
CA SER A 143 5.29 -18.93 4.11
C SER A 143 3.88 -19.51 4.22
N LYS A 144 2.93 -18.99 3.44
CA LYS A 144 1.53 -19.45 3.43
C LYS A 144 1.25 -20.56 2.42
N THR A 145 2.06 -20.68 1.37
CA THR A 145 1.71 -21.49 0.19
C THR A 145 2.72 -22.57 -0.18
N CYS A 146 3.95 -22.47 0.33
CA CYS A 146 5.03 -23.42 0.05
C CYS A 146 5.22 -24.43 1.20
N SER A 147 6.03 -25.47 0.94
CA SER A 147 6.53 -26.33 2.01
C SER A 147 7.46 -25.54 2.94
N THR A 148 7.62 -25.98 4.19
CA THR A 148 8.46 -25.29 5.17
C THR A 148 9.88 -25.08 4.66
N SER A 149 10.50 -26.11 4.05
CA SER A 149 11.86 -26.00 3.50
C SER A 149 11.98 -25.02 2.33
N GLU A 150 10.98 -24.99 1.42
CA GLU A 150 10.95 -24.03 0.30
C GLU A 150 10.75 -22.59 0.82
N ALA A 151 9.86 -22.40 1.81
CA ALA A 151 9.62 -21.11 2.43
C ALA A 151 10.84 -20.57 3.18
N GLU A 152 11.57 -21.44 3.90
CA GLU A 152 12.82 -21.08 4.59
C GLU A 152 13.91 -20.67 3.58
N GLN A 153 14.05 -21.39 2.48
CA GLN A 153 15.01 -21.03 1.43
C GLN A 153 14.70 -19.65 0.84
N ILE A 154 13.43 -19.36 0.51
CA ILE A 154 13.00 -18.05 0.00
C ILE A 154 13.24 -16.97 1.05
N TYR A 155 12.93 -17.25 2.32
CA TYR A 155 13.17 -16.31 3.41
C TYR A 155 14.65 -15.91 3.49
N HIS A 156 15.57 -16.85 3.52
CA HIS A 156 17.01 -16.57 3.60
C HIS A 156 17.54 -15.84 2.36
N GLU A 157 17.08 -16.22 1.15
CA GLU A 157 17.41 -15.52 -0.08
C GLU A 157 16.99 -14.04 0.01
N MET A 158 15.74 -13.77 0.38
CA MET A 158 15.21 -12.41 0.42
C MET A 158 15.80 -11.58 1.55
N GLN A 159 16.08 -12.16 2.72
CA GLN A 159 16.75 -11.44 3.80
C GLN A 159 18.14 -10.93 3.39
N SER A 160 18.92 -11.75 2.70
CA SER A 160 20.22 -11.32 2.18
C SER A 160 20.10 -10.15 1.20
N ARG A 161 19.13 -10.21 0.28
CA ARG A 161 18.87 -9.12 -0.68
C ARG A 161 18.39 -7.85 0.01
N ILE A 162 17.50 -7.97 0.97
CA ILE A 162 16.98 -6.83 1.75
C ILE A 162 18.12 -6.06 2.43
N GLU A 163 19.11 -6.76 2.98
CA GLU A 163 20.29 -6.09 3.58
C GLU A 163 21.12 -5.32 2.54
N GLU A 164 21.26 -5.82 1.32
CA GLU A 164 21.91 -5.07 0.24
C GLU A 164 21.08 -3.85 -0.19
N TYR A 165 19.74 -3.98 -0.29
CA TYR A 165 18.87 -2.86 -0.63
C TYR A 165 18.90 -1.76 0.44
N LYS A 166 18.98 -2.11 1.72
CA LYS A 166 19.16 -1.16 2.81
C LYS A 166 20.44 -0.34 2.66
N LYS A 167 21.54 -0.94 2.19
CA LYS A 167 22.78 -0.20 1.91
C LYS A 167 22.59 0.83 0.80
N VAL A 168 21.79 0.52 -0.23
CA VAL A 168 21.45 1.49 -1.29
C VAL A 168 20.67 2.68 -0.69
N ILE A 169 19.65 2.41 0.13
CA ILE A 169 18.87 3.46 0.78
C ILE A 169 19.74 4.34 1.69
N LEU A 170 20.70 3.75 2.40
CA LEU A 170 21.58 4.49 3.29
C LEU A 170 22.52 5.47 2.56
N ARG A 171 22.73 5.35 1.25
CA ARG A 171 23.46 6.33 0.44
C ARG A 171 22.66 7.60 0.17
N SER A 172 21.32 7.49 0.13
CA SER A 172 20.42 8.64 0.04
C SER A 172 20.26 9.26 1.44
N ASN A 173 20.52 10.53 1.59
CA ASN A 173 20.41 11.24 2.87
C ASN A 173 19.93 12.68 2.67
N CYS A 174 19.58 13.36 3.76
CA CYS A 174 19.08 14.73 3.78
C CYS A 174 20.18 15.81 3.63
N ASN A 175 21.27 15.53 2.92
CA ASN A 175 22.32 16.51 2.70
C ASN A 175 21.94 17.46 1.55
N GLY A 176 21.83 18.75 1.86
CA GLY A 176 21.48 19.76 0.87
C GLY A 176 19.97 19.83 0.54
N GLU A 177 19.65 20.51 -0.55
CA GLU A 177 18.27 20.80 -1.00
C GLU A 177 17.73 19.72 -1.93
N HIS A 178 17.82 18.44 -1.53
CA HIS A 178 17.44 17.32 -2.33
C HIS A 178 16.45 16.40 -1.62
N ASN A 179 15.64 15.70 -2.40
CA ASN A 179 14.80 14.62 -1.89
C ASN A 179 15.69 13.48 -1.37
N PHE A 180 15.20 12.76 -0.37
CA PHE A 180 15.90 11.60 0.17
C PHE A 180 14.91 10.54 0.68
N VAL A 181 15.40 9.34 0.97
CA VAL A 181 14.62 8.28 1.61
C VAL A 181 15.12 8.08 3.04
N SER A 182 14.21 8.11 4.02
CA SER A 182 14.57 7.80 5.42
C SER A 182 14.98 6.33 5.55
N GLY A 183 16.06 6.06 6.28
CA GLY A 183 16.61 4.71 6.38
C GLY A 183 15.77 3.76 7.23
N THR A 184 15.08 4.29 8.24
CA THR A 184 14.36 3.49 9.24
C THR A 184 12.94 3.15 8.79
N ALA A 185 12.13 4.15 8.44
CA ALA A 185 10.73 3.97 8.04
C ALA A 185 10.56 3.89 6.52
N MET A 186 11.64 4.11 5.76
CA MET A 186 11.64 4.09 4.28
C MET A 186 10.65 5.10 3.68
N LEU A 187 10.53 6.26 4.33
CA LEU A 187 9.73 7.37 3.84
C LEU A 187 10.46 8.09 2.71
N ASP A 188 9.77 8.31 1.61
CA ASP A 188 10.20 9.18 0.54
C ASP A 188 9.96 10.64 0.95
N MET A 189 11.03 11.40 1.19
CA MET A 189 11.00 12.76 1.73
C MET A 189 11.30 13.78 0.64
N VAL A 190 10.35 14.66 0.38
CA VAL A 190 10.43 15.72 -0.63
C VAL A 190 10.91 17.00 0.00
N PHE A 191 11.94 17.62 -0.58
CA PHE A 191 12.46 18.93 -0.17
C PHE A 191 11.47 20.04 -0.52
N ILE A 192 11.11 20.84 0.47
CA ILE A 192 10.25 22.01 0.33
C ILE A 192 11.07 23.26 0.69
N PRO A 193 11.34 24.14 -0.28
CA PRO A 193 12.03 25.39 -0.01
C PRO A 193 11.16 26.30 0.86
N GLY A 194 11.76 27.13 1.65
CA GLY A 194 11.04 28.20 2.34
C GLY A 194 10.43 29.18 1.32
N GLY A 195 9.36 29.85 1.71
CA GLY A 195 8.64 30.75 0.81
C GLY A 195 7.57 31.56 1.51
N ILE A 196 6.86 32.37 0.72
CA ILE A 196 5.74 33.20 1.19
C ILE A 196 4.50 32.79 0.40
N PHE A 197 3.38 32.61 1.09
CA PHE A 197 2.10 32.24 0.50
C PHE A 197 0.93 32.89 1.22
N LYS A 198 -0.23 32.88 0.58
CA LYS A 198 -1.48 33.29 1.19
C LYS A 198 -2.15 32.07 1.82
N MET A 199 -2.20 32.04 3.15
CA MET A 199 -2.83 30.97 3.94
C MET A 199 -4.30 31.28 4.17
N GLY A 200 -5.17 30.30 3.90
CA GLY A 200 -6.61 30.44 4.03
C GLY A 200 -7.33 30.68 2.72
N SER A 201 -8.65 30.83 2.77
CA SER A 201 -9.49 31.06 1.63
C SER A 201 -9.54 32.54 1.24
N ALA A 202 -9.63 32.80 -0.07
CA ALA A 202 -9.86 34.12 -0.62
C ALA A 202 -11.27 34.64 -0.25
N GLU A 203 -11.47 35.94 -0.23
CA GLU A 203 -12.75 36.58 0.13
C GLU A 203 -13.87 36.23 -0.87
N ASP A 204 -13.51 35.95 -2.11
CA ASP A 204 -14.42 35.57 -3.21
C ASP A 204 -14.63 34.04 -3.32
N ASP A 205 -14.02 33.23 -2.45
CA ASP A 205 -14.26 31.79 -2.41
C ASP A 205 -15.63 31.51 -1.80
N ASN A 206 -16.60 31.20 -2.63
CA ASN A 206 -17.98 30.91 -2.24
C ASN A 206 -18.15 29.60 -1.42
N LEU A 207 -17.13 28.77 -1.35
CA LEU A 207 -17.09 27.54 -0.55
C LEU A 207 -16.35 27.70 0.78
N ALA A 208 -15.76 28.89 1.02
CA ALA A 208 -14.97 29.17 2.22
C ALA A 208 -15.81 29.08 3.50
N SER A 209 -15.24 28.47 4.52
CA SER A 209 -15.79 28.47 5.87
C SER A 209 -15.21 29.62 6.70
N PRO A 210 -15.94 30.16 7.69
CA PRO A 210 -15.48 31.29 8.51
C PRO A 210 -14.16 31.04 9.25
N ASN A 211 -13.80 29.77 9.51
CA ASN A 211 -12.56 29.39 10.17
C ASN A 211 -11.32 29.38 9.24
N GLU A 212 -11.55 29.54 7.93
CA GLU A 212 -10.52 29.64 6.90
C GLU A 212 -10.18 31.10 6.57
N MET A 213 -10.87 32.05 7.20
CA MET A 213 -10.80 33.49 6.89
C MET A 213 -10.46 34.34 8.11
N PRO A 214 -9.83 35.52 7.90
CA PRO A 214 -9.38 36.06 6.63
C PRO A 214 -8.11 35.36 6.12
N GLN A 215 -7.80 35.51 4.82
CA GLN A 215 -6.55 35.04 4.22
C GLN A 215 -5.37 35.84 4.77
N ASN A 216 -4.30 35.17 5.15
CA ASN A 216 -3.10 35.77 5.75
C ASN A 216 -1.86 35.53 4.90
N LEU A 217 -0.98 36.55 4.76
CA LEU A 217 0.31 36.39 4.09
C LEU A 217 1.31 35.78 5.07
N VAL A 218 1.73 34.54 4.80
CA VAL A 218 2.54 33.72 5.69
C VAL A 218 3.89 33.39 5.05
N LYS A 219 4.97 33.42 5.84
CA LYS A 219 6.32 33.03 5.45
C LYS A 219 6.72 31.74 6.13
N ILE A 220 7.05 30.73 5.38
CA ILE A 220 7.78 29.55 5.83
C ILE A 220 9.28 29.91 5.82
N GLY A 221 9.82 30.18 7.00
CA GLY A 221 11.12 30.83 7.15
C GLY A 221 12.34 29.94 6.92
N LYS A 222 12.19 28.62 7.07
CA LYS A 222 13.24 27.62 6.87
C LYS A 222 12.73 26.50 5.98
N PRO A 223 13.60 25.93 5.12
CA PRO A 223 13.22 24.75 4.35
C PRO A 223 12.95 23.56 5.26
N PHE A 224 12.19 22.61 4.75
CA PHE A 224 11.88 21.35 5.42
C PHE A 224 11.68 20.25 4.39
N TRP A 225 11.59 19.01 4.82
CA TRP A 225 11.18 17.89 3.99
C TRP A 225 9.84 17.37 4.50
N ILE A 226 8.99 16.95 3.59
CA ILE A 226 7.69 16.34 3.89
C ILE A 226 7.59 14.99 3.22
N ALA A 227 6.95 14.01 3.85
CA ALA A 227 6.70 12.73 3.22
C ALA A 227 5.87 12.90 1.95
N ARG A 228 6.31 12.25 0.86
CA ARG A 228 5.68 12.34 -0.47
C ARG A 228 4.22 11.94 -0.47
N THR A 229 3.89 10.96 0.36
CA THR A 229 2.55 10.42 0.58
C THR A 229 2.22 10.43 2.06
N GLU A 230 1.02 10.09 2.43
CA GLU A 230 0.69 9.67 3.79
C GLU A 230 1.55 8.46 4.19
N VAL A 231 1.79 8.27 5.48
CA VAL A 231 2.49 7.09 5.99
C VAL A 231 1.63 5.85 5.75
N THR A 232 2.19 4.84 5.05
CA THR A 232 1.48 3.59 4.81
C THR A 232 1.48 2.66 6.03
N PHE A 233 0.57 1.67 6.05
CA PHE A 233 0.59 0.63 7.09
C PHE A 233 1.91 -0.12 7.15
N TRP A 234 2.52 -0.40 6.01
CA TRP A 234 3.81 -1.04 5.94
C TRP A 234 4.91 -0.20 6.60
N GLN A 235 4.95 1.10 6.33
CA GLN A 235 5.90 2.04 6.92
C GLN A 235 5.66 2.23 8.43
N PHE A 236 4.40 2.38 8.83
CA PHE A 236 4.01 2.56 10.23
C PHE A 236 4.43 1.36 11.10
N ARG A 237 4.22 0.15 10.61
CA ARG A 237 4.61 -1.08 11.29
C ARG A 237 6.12 -1.31 11.41
N LYS A 238 6.96 -0.57 10.67
CA LYS A 238 8.43 -0.60 10.87
C LYS A 238 8.85 -0.08 12.25
N LEU A 239 8.08 0.83 12.82
CA LEU A 239 8.32 1.42 14.14
C LEU A 239 7.32 0.96 15.21
N ILE A 240 6.08 0.66 14.79
CA ILE A 240 4.98 0.25 15.68
C ILE A 240 4.37 -1.07 15.16
N PRO A 241 5.09 -2.20 15.28
CA PRO A 241 4.71 -3.46 14.63
C PRO A 241 3.42 -4.10 15.16
N THR A 242 3.00 -3.75 16.37
CA THR A 242 1.79 -4.29 17.01
C THR A 242 0.50 -3.58 16.59
N PHE A 243 0.61 -2.51 15.81
CA PHE A 243 -0.56 -1.74 15.38
C PHE A 243 -1.43 -2.54 14.39
N GLN A 244 -2.71 -2.66 14.72
CA GLN A 244 -3.70 -3.40 13.93
C GLN A 244 -4.98 -2.60 13.82
N VAL A 245 -5.66 -2.73 12.69
CA VAL A 245 -6.94 -2.09 12.42
C VAL A 245 -7.95 -3.16 12.00
N LYS A 246 -9.16 -3.08 12.55
CA LYS A 246 -10.25 -3.99 12.17
C LYS A 246 -10.86 -3.54 10.83
N PRO A 247 -11.33 -4.47 10.00
CA PRO A 247 -12.13 -4.14 8.82
C PRO A 247 -13.34 -3.26 9.20
N TRP A 248 -13.77 -2.43 8.28
CA TRP A 248 -14.93 -1.57 8.42
C TRP A 248 -15.91 -1.81 7.27
N ASP A 249 -17.16 -2.11 7.59
CA ASP A 249 -18.22 -2.40 6.61
C ASP A 249 -17.83 -3.42 5.52
N GLY A 250 -17.05 -4.42 5.89
CA GLY A 250 -16.53 -5.45 4.99
C GLY A 250 -15.27 -5.03 4.21
N PHE A 251 -14.82 -3.78 4.31
CA PHE A 251 -13.61 -3.29 3.69
C PHE A 251 -12.40 -3.50 4.60
N LYS A 252 -11.32 -4.01 4.00
CA LYS A 252 -10.02 -4.05 4.64
C LYS A 252 -9.41 -2.65 4.61
N LEU A 253 -8.86 -2.20 5.74
CA LEU A 253 -8.30 -0.86 5.89
C LEU A 253 -6.81 -0.88 6.21
N ASP A 254 -6.15 -2.03 6.14
CA ASP A 254 -4.78 -2.21 6.60
C ASP A 254 -3.89 -2.93 5.57
N ASP A 255 -4.20 -2.76 4.29
CA ASP A 255 -3.31 -3.21 3.23
C ASP A 255 -1.99 -2.44 3.32
N PRO A 256 -0.86 -3.10 3.06
CA PRO A 256 0.46 -2.52 3.29
C PRO A 256 0.70 -1.18 2.62
N ASP A 257 0.13 -0.95 1.44
CA ASP A 257 0.32 0.25 0.64
C ASP A 257 -0.82 1.28 0.80
N GLN A 258 -1.86 0.96 1.59
CA GLN A 258 -2.86 1.94 2.01
C GLN A 258 -2.30 2.86 3.11
N PRO A 259 -2.79 4.12 3.23
CA PRO A 259 -2.43 5.00 4.32
C PRO A 259 -2.80 4.37 5.66
N ALA A 260 -1.90 4.47 6.64
CA ALA A 260 -2.19 4.06 8.00
C ALA A 260 -3.27 4.95 8.59
N VAL A 261 -4.38 4.36 9.02
CA VAL A 261 -5.55 5.06 9.57
C VAL A 261 -5.88 4.61 10.99
N ARG A 262 -6.84 5.27 11.63
CA ARG A 262 -7.28 5.00 13.00
C ARG A 262 -6.24 5.22 14.09
N MET A 263 -5.07 5.83 13.77
CA MET A 263 -4.17 6.25 14.83
C MET A 263 -4.64 7.57 15.44
N THR A 264 -4.40 7.72 16.71
CA THR A 264 -4.57 8.98 17.43
C THR A 264 -3.43 9.94 17.07
N TRP A 265 -3.61 11.23 17.35
CA TRP A 265 -2.55 12.22 17.21
C TRP A 265 -1.31 11.84 18.03
N ASP A 266 -1.50 11.35 19.27
CA ASP A 266 -0.42 10.91 20.13
C ASP A 266 0.38 9.74 19.53
N GLN A 267 -0.29 8.80 18.86
CA GLN A 267 0.37 7.68 18.17
C GLN A 267 1.14 8.14 16.93
N ALA A 268 0.61 9.10 16.17
CA ALA A 268 1.32 9.71 15.05
C ALA A 268 2.58 10.46 15.55
N MET A 269 2.48 11.20 16.66
CA MET A 269 3.64 11.87 17.29
C MET A 269 4.65 10.87 17.83
N ALA A 270 4.20 9.76 18.43
CA ALA A 270 5.10 8.71 18.92
C ALA A 270 5.90 8.06 17.77
N PHE A 271 5.25 7.84 16.61
CA PHE A 271 5.94 7.40 15.40
C PHE A 271 7.05 8.40 14.99
N CYS A 272 6.73 9.69 14.92
CA CYS A 272 7.68 10.75 14.55
C CYS A 272 8.86 10.82 15.54
N GLN A 273 8.59 10.70 16.84
CA GLN A 273 9.62 10.72 17.89
C GLN A 273 10.55 9.50 17.80
N ALA A 274 9.96 8.30 17.58
CA ALA A 274 10.74 7.07 17.39
C ALA A 274 11.62 7.15 16.14
N LEU A 275 11.09 7.69 15.04
CA LEU A 275 11.82 7.92 13.80
C LEU A 275 12.97 8.91 14.03
N THR A 276 12.70 10.04 14.69
CA THR A 276 13.71 11.04 15.06
C THR A 276 14.85 10.43 15.87
N ALA A 277 14.51 9.68 16.93
CA ALA A 277 15.52 9.05 17.78
C ALA A 277 16.41 8.09 16.98
N ARG A 278 15.81 7.27 16.12
CA ARG A 278 16.53 6.29 15.33
C ARG A 278 17.42 6.91 14.25
N GLU A 279 16.88 7.84 13.47
CA GLU A 279 17.62 8.53 12.41
C GLU A 279 18.73 9.44 12.98
N ARG A 280 18.51 10.04 14.16
CA ARG A 280 19.52 10.80 14.88
C ARG A 280 20.68 9.91 15.38
N GLN A 281 20.35 8.74 15.92
CA GLN A 281 21.35 7.75 16.33
C GLN A 281 22.21 7.28 15.15
N LEU A 282 21.63 7.23 13.94
CA LEU A 282 22.32 6.89 12.70
C LEU A 282 23.04 8.08 12.05
N GLY A 283 23.00 9.28 12.65
CA GLY A 283 23.62 10.51 12.11
C GLY A 283 22.98 11.01 10.81
N ARG A 284 21.70 10.71 10.57
CA ARG A 284 21.03 10.94 9.28
C ARG A 284 20.14 12.17 9.22
N ILE A 285 19.99 12.91 10.30
CA ILE A 285 19.19 14.14 10.34
C ILE A 285 20.04 15.35 10.71
N PRO A 286 19.79 16.56 10.15
CA PRO A 286 20.53 17.75 10.46
C PRO A 286 20.38 18.15 11.94
N GLN A 287 21.39 18.81 12.47
CA GLN A 287 21.29 19.39 13.81
C GLN A 287 20.16 20.43 13.85
N GLY A 288 19.35 20.40 14.90
CA GLY A 288 18.21 21.32 15.08
C GLY A 288 16.97 20.93 14.25
N TYR A 289 16.97 19.75 13.61
CA TYR A 289 15.80 19.19 12.92
C TYR A 289 15.28 17.94 13.62
N GLU A 290 13.99 17.67 13.44
CA GLU A 290 13.30 16.49 13.95
C GLU A 290 12.19 16.05 13.01
N TYR A 291 11.86 14.77 13.02
CA TYR A 291 10.61 14.31 12.45
C TYR A 291 9.47 14.66 13.39
N ARG A 292 8.45 15.30 12.89
CA ARG A 292 7.23 15.69 13.59
C ARG A 292 6.06 15.77 12.63
N LEU A 293 4.85 15.95 13.14
CA LEU A 293 3.73 16.38 12.31
C LEU A 293 4.00 17.78 11.73
N PRO A 294 3.50 18.09 10.53
CA PRO A 294 3.58 19.44 9.98
C PRO A 294 2.82 20.43 10.86
N THR A 295 3.25 21.69 10.88
CA THR A 295 2.34 22.76 11.26
C THR A 295 1.27 22.91 10.21
N GLU A 296 0.11 23.46 10.58
CA GLU A 296 -0.97 23.73 9.64
C GLU A 296 -0.50 24.60 8.47
N ALA A 297 0.36 25.59 8.75
CA ALA A 297 0.94 26.44 7.73
C ALA A 297 1.92 25.70 6.79
N GLU A 298 2.76 24.82 7.32
CA GLU A 298 3.66 23.97 6.49
C GLU A 298 2.86 23.04 5.60
N TRP A 299 1.79 22.46 6.14
CA TRP A 299 0.92 21.55 5.38
C TRP A 299 0.24 22.28 4.21
N GLU A 300 -0.41 23.44 4.46
CA GLU A 300 -1.10 24.19 3.41
C GLU A 300 -0.14 24.72 2.35
N TYR A 301 1.04 25.20 2.75
CA TYR A 301 2.09 25.62 1.83
C TYR A 301 2.54 24.48 0.91
N ALA A 302 2.76 23.31 1.49
CA ALA A 302 3.13 22.12 0.74
C ALA A 302 1.99 21.66 -0.19
N CYS A 303 0.73 21.68 0.28
CA CYS A 303 -0.47 21.33 -0.49
C CYS A 303 -0.62 22.19 -1.76
N ARG A 304 -0.43 23.50 -1.64
CA ARG A 304 -0.54 24.44 -2.76
C ARG A 304 0.53 24.27 -3.84
N GLY A 305 1.54 23.44 -3.60
CA GLY A 305 2.44 22.91 -4.62
C GLY A 305 3.49 23.88 -5.14
N GLY A 306 3.83 24.95 -4.41
CA GLY A 306 4.96 25.87 -4.73
C GLY A 306 4.77 26.71 -5.99
N ARG A 307 3.56 26.79 -6.55
CA ARG A 307 3.24 27.87 -7.51
C ARG A 307 3.44 29.19 -6.81
N ASP A 308 3.70 30.28 -7.57
CA ASP A 308 3.86 31.59 -6.93
C ASP A 308 2.63 31.89 -6.05
N ALA A 309 2.78 31.53 -4.80
CA ALA A 309 1.70 31.47 -3.82
C ALA A 309 1.13 32.86 -3.48
N LYS A 310 1.77 33.92 -3.95
CA LYS A 310 1.20 35.27 -3.90
C LYS A 310 0.03 35.45 -4.86
N LEU A 311 0.00 34.66 -5.92
CA LEU A 311 -0.99 34.76 -6.99
C LEU A 311 -1.92 33.53 -7.06
N ASP A 312 -1.54 32.41 -6.44
CA ASP A 312 -2.36 31.21 -6.48
C ASP A 312 -3.42 31.22 -5.37
N GLN A 313 -4.64 31.54 -5.76
CA GLN A 313 -5.83 31.54 -4.89
C GLN A 313 -6.79 30.43 -5.26
N THR A 314 -6.29 29.38 -5.93
CA THR A 314 -7.13 28.27 -6.33
C THR A 314 -7.64 27.47 -5.12
N GLN A 315 -8.85 26.94 -5.24
CA GLN A 315 -9.48 26.10 -4.21
C GLN A 315 -8.71 24.82 -4.00
N PHE A 316 -8.25 24.20 -5.09
CA PHE A 316 -7.44 22.97 -5.09
C PHE A 316 -6.09 23.25 -5.71
N TYR A 317 -5.11 22.37 -5.47
CA TYR A 317 -3.76 22.52 -6.08
C TYR A 317 -3.75 22.35 -7.61
N TRP A 318 -4.84 21.86 -8.21
CA TRP A 318 -5.00 21.75 -9.67
C TRP A 318 -5.89 22.84 -10.29
N GLY A 319 -6.60 23.65 -9.50
CA GLY A 319 -7.51 24.70 -9.99
C GLY A 319 -8.71 24.94 -9.11
N ASN A 320 -9.78 25.53 -9.66
CA ASN A 320 -11.00 25.88 -8.94
C ASN A 320 -12.17 24.89 -9.18
N GLU A 321 -12.02 23.98 -10.13
CA GLU A 321 -13.09 23.04 -10.47
C GLU A 321 -12.74 21.65 -9.97
N PHE A 322 -13.66 21.04 -9.22
CA PHE A 322 -13.60 19.63 -8.88
C PHE A 322 -14.20 18.79 -10.01
N GLY A 323 -15.38 19.10 -10.49
CA GLY A 323 -16.15 18.59 -11.64
C GLY A 323 -15.61 17.36 -12.37
N ASN A 324 -15.82 17.31 -13.69
CA ASN A 324 -15.34 16.22 -14.55
C ASN A 324 -13.79 16.16 -14.58
N GLY A 325 -13.18 15.48 -13.65
CA GLY A 325 -11.72 15.29 -13.56
C GLY A 325 -11.14 15.34 -12.16
N GLY A 326 -11.92 15.66 -11.14
CA GLY A 326 -11.48 15.66 -9.74
C GLY A 326 -11.00 14.29 -9.27
N SER A 327 -11.65 13.22 -9.72
CA SER A 327 -11.25 11.83 -9.48
C SER A 327 -9.87 11.45 -10.00
N LYS A 328 -9.27 12.27 -10.85
CA LYS A 328 -7.87 12.12 -11.27
C LYS A 328 -6.88 12.58 -10.20
N PHE A 329 -7.30 13.47 -9.33
CA PHE A 329 -6.45 14.16 -8.36
C PHE A 329 -6.73 13.77 -6.91
N ALA A 330 -7.95 13.23 -6.63
CA ALA A 330 -8.37 12.99 -5.26
C ALA A 330 -9.29 11.76 -5.14
N ASN A 331 -9.14 11.01 -4.04
CA ASN A 331 -10.10 10.04 -3.56
C ASN A 331 -11.11 10.76 -2.65
N SER A 332 -12.38 10.74 -3.01
CA SER A 332 -13.46 11.50 -2.35
C SER A 332 -14.76 10.70 -2.27
N PHE A 333 -15.76 11.24 -1.57
CA PHE A 333 -17.09 10.63 -1.59
C PHE A 333 -17.77 10.88 -2.94
N ASP A 334 -17.72 9.90 -3.80
CA ASP A 334 -18.22 9.93 -5.18
C ASP A 334 -19.60 9.26 -5.35
N LEU A 335 -20.12 9.23 -6.57
CA LEU A 335 -21.42 8.60 -6.88
C LEU A 335 -21.43 7.08 -6.59
N ALA A 336 -20.31 6.39 -6.72
CA ALA A 336 -20.23 4.97 -6.43
C ALA A 336 -20.30 4.71 -4.92
N ALA A 337 -19.61 5.53 -4.13
CA ALA A 337 -19.69 5.52 -2.67
C ALA A 337 -21.10 5.91 -2.19
N ALA A 338 -21.70 6.94 -2.78
CA ALA A 338 -23.06 7.35 -2.47
C ALA A 338 -24.08 6.24 -2.68
N LYS A 339 -24.02 5.57 -3.82
CA LYS A 339 -24.87 4.41 -4.14
C LYS A 339 -24.64 3.24 -3.18
N ARG A 340 -23.39 2.96 -2.81
CA ARG A 340 -23.04 1.87 -1.90
C ARG A 340 -23.54 2.09 -0.48
N PHE A 341 -23.48 3.34 -0.01
CA PHE A 341 -23.86 3.71 1.35
C PHE A 341 -25.28 4.28 1.46
N ASP A 342 -26.09 4.15 0.40
CA ASP A 342 -27.48 4.64 0.33
C ASP A 342 -27.61 6.12 0.76
N ARG A 343 -26.73 6.97 0.20
CA ARG A 343 -26.73 8.41 0.45
C ARG A 343 -27.13 9.15 -0.82
N ASP A 344 -28.03 10.10 -0.66
CA ASP A 344 -28.36 11.04 -1.72
C ASP A 344 -27.27 12.12 -1.80
N ILE A 345 -26.66 12.25 -2.99
CA ILE A 345 -25.77 13.36 -3.30
C ILE A 345 -26.51 14.22 -4.33
N SER A 346 -26.82 15.46 -4.00
CA SER A 346 -27.38 16.38 -4.97
C SER A 346 -26.38 16.65 -6.09
N GLU A 347 -26.84 16.73 -7.35
CA GLU A 347 -26.02 17.05 -8.53
C GLU A 347 -25.30 18.41 -8.39
N GLU A 348 -25.71 19.27 -7.46
CA GLU A 348 -25.13 20.57 -7.16
C GLU A 348 -23.64 20.52 -6.77
N TRP A 349 -23.14 19.37 -6.30
CA TRP A 349 -21.77 19.25 -5.82
C TRP A 349 -20.75 18.83 -6.91
N GLY A 350 -21.20 18.68 -8.15
CA GLY A 350 -20.32 18.31 -9.27
C GLY A 350 -19.67 16.92 -9.13
N VAL A 351 -20.26 16.04 -8.32
CA VAL A 351 -19.74 14.70 -8.04
C VAL A 351 -20.20 13.76 -9.15
N ALA A 352 -19.68 13.93 -10.35
CA ALA A 352 -20.01 13.05 -11.49
C ALA A 352 -19.02 11.89 -11.66
N ASP A 353 -17.83 12.02 -11.09
CA ASP A 353 -16.72 11.10 -11.33
C ASP A 353 -16.71 9.93 -10.34
N ASN A 354 -16.20 8.80 -10.82
CA ASN A 354 -15.97 7.59 -10.03
C ASN A 354 -14.45 7.38 -9.91
N ASP A 355 -13.91 7.59 -8.72
CA ASP A 355 -12.49 7.35 -8.42
C ASP A 355 -12.19 5.85 -8.19
N LYS A 356 -13.23 4.99 -8.18
CA LYS A 356 -13.19 3.53 -8.04
C LYS A 356 -12.85 3.02 -6.63
N ASN A 357 -12.74 3.89 -5.65
CA ASN A 357 -12.40 3.52 -4.28
C ASN A 357 -13.58 3.81 -3.35
N MET A 358 -13.92 2.84 -2.49
CA MET A 358 -14.99 2.97 -1.50
C MET A 358 -14.47 3.40 -0.14
N VAL A 359 -13.17 3.27 0.07
CA VAL A 359 -12.42 3.64 1.27
C VAL A 359 -11.07 4.20 0.83
N ALA A 360 -10.11 4.36 1.73
CA ALA A 360 -8.78 4.83 1.37
C ALA A 360 -8.15 3.98 0.25
N ALA A 361 -7.65 4.62 -0.79
CA ALA A 361 -6.88 4.01 -1.87
C ALA A 361 -5.44 3.74 -1.42
N GLU A 362 -4.70 2.94 -2.20
CA GLU A 362 -3.25 2.88 -2.07
C GLU A 362 -2.66 4.28 -2.29
N VAL A 363 -1.64 4.64 -1.51
CA VAL A 363 -1.01 5.95 -1.64
C VAL A 363 -0.43 6.17 -3.04
N ALA A 364 -0.37 7.44 -3.48
CA ALA A 364 0.10 7.82 -4.81
C ALA A 364 -0.73 7.25 -5.99
N SER A 365 -2.00 6.93 -5.75
CA SER A 365 -2.93 6.48 -6.81
C SER A 365 -3.42 7.63 -7.69
N PHE A 366 -3.28 8.87 -7.26
CA PHE A 366 -3.77 10.08 -7.91
C PHE A 366 -2.63 10.97 -8.41
N ALA A 367 -2.94 12.02 -9.18
CA ALA A 367 -1.92 12.91 -9.72
C ALA A 367 -1.31 13.80 -8.61
N PRO A 368 0.02 14.00 -8.60
CA PRO A 368 0.69 14.82 -7.59
C PRO A 368 0.51 16.32 -7.85
N ASN A 369 0.78 17.11 -6.80
CA ASN A 369 0.87 18.56 -6.92
C ASN A 369 2.22 19.05 -7.51
N GLY A 370 2.43 20.36 -7.57
CA GLY A 370 3.63 20.99 -8.17
C GLY A 370 4.95 20.66 -7.45
N PHE A 371 4.93 20.25 -6.17
CA PHE A 371 6.11 19.73 -5.46
C PHE A 371 6.31 18.22 -5.66
N GLY A 372 5.40 17.53 -6.34
CA GLY A 372 5.42 16.09 -6.50
C GLY A 372 4.90 15.34 -5.25
N LEU A 373 4.04 15.98 -4.44
CA LEU A 373 3.34 15.39 -3.31
C LEU A 373 2.01 14.81 -3.78
N TYR A 374 1.72 13.60 -3.35
CA TYR A 374 0.48 12.89 -3.66
C TYR A 374 -0.53 13.02 -2.54
N ASP A 375 -1.80 12.85 -2.87
CA ASP A 375 -2.91 12.69 -1.93
C ASP A 375 -3.05 13.88 -0.96
N MET A 376 -2.68 15.09 -1.41
CA MET A 376 -2.83 16.33 -0.64
C MET A 376 -4.28 16.83 -0.59
N SER A 377 -5.18 16.17 -1.30
CA SER A 377 -6.64 16.40 -1.29
C SER A 377 -7.33 15.05 -1.32
N GLY A 378 -8.16 14.74 -0.33
CA GLY A 378 -8.85 13.45 -0.23
C GLY A 378 -7.96 12.32 0.31
N ASN A 379 -8.32 11.10 0.01
CA ASN A 379 -7.77 9.87 0.52
C ASN A 379 -7.89 9.78 2.06
N VAL A 380 -6.97 10.30 2.85
CA VAL A 380 -7.17 10.44 4.31
C VAL A 380 -6.84 11.86 4.78
N ALA A 381 -7.62 12.36 5.73
CA ALA A 381 -7.33 13.62 6.40
C ALA A 381 -6.08 13.45 7.29
N GLU A 382 -5.25 14.48 7.37
CA GLU A 382 -3.94 14.39 7.96
C GLU A 382 -3.80 15.22 9.22
N TRP A 383 -3.27 14.61 10.28
CA TRP A 383 -2.95 15.29 11.52
C TRP A 383 -1.88 16.37 11.32
N CYS A 384 -2.18 17.59 11.83
CA CYS A 384 -1.19 18.63 12.06
C CYS A 384 -0.81 18.73 13.54
N ILE A 385 0.31 19.39 13.83
CA ILE A 385 0.78 19.56 15.21
C ILE A 385 -0.06 20.59 15.97
N ASP A 386 -0.72 21.50 15.25
CA ASP A 386 -1.46 22.63 15.81
C ASP A 386 -2.71 22.18 16.57
N TYR A 387 -3.03 22.88 17.65
CA TYR A 387 -4.38 22.85 18.22
C TYR A 387 -5.32 23.60 17.29
N TYR A 388 -6.52 23.07 17.12
CA TYR A 388 -7.56 23.75 16.36
C TYR A 388 -8.16 24.91 17.16
N ASP A 389 -8.19 26.06 16.52
CA ASP A 389 -8.88 27.26 16.99
C ASP A 389 -9.64 27.86 15.79
N PRO A 390 -10.97 27.92 15.83
CA PRO A 390 -11.76 28.48 14.73
C PRO A 390 -11.50 29.97 14.48
N ALA A 391 -10.97 30.68 15.48
CA ALA A 391 -10.62 32.09 15.38
C ALA A 391 -9.14 32.32 15.03
N PHE A 392 -8.32 31.28 14.82
CA PHE A 392 -6.89 31.40 14.65
C PHE A 392 -6.49 32.37 13.53
N TYR A 393 -7.12 32.26 12.35
CA TYR A 393 -6.81 33.12 11.21
C TYR A 393 -7.16 34.59 11.47
N ARG A 394 -8.26 34.84 12.18
CA ARG A 394 -8.60 36.21 12.63
C ARG A 394 -7.61 36.75 13.65
N LYS A 395 -7.13 35.91 14.58
CA LYS A 395 -6.06 36.29 15.51
C LYS A 395 -4.75 36.63 14.79
N LEU A 396 -4.40 35.87 13.75
CA LEU A 396 -3.25 36.19 12.89
C LEU A 396 -3.42 37.54 12.20
N ASP A 397 -4.61 37.83 11.70
CA ASP A 397 -4.93 39.11 11.04
C ASP A 397 -4.81 40.28 12.00
N LEU A 398 -5.25 40.15 13.24
CA LEU A 398 -5.10 41.18 14.29
C LEU A 398 -3.65 41.51 14.62
N LEU A 399 -2.71 40.59 14.33
CA LEU A 399 -1.27 40.88 14.45
C LEU A 399 -0.75 41.79 13.32
N ARG A 400 -1.58 42.05 12.29
CA ARG A 400 -1.33 43.08 11.28
C ARG A 400 -1.49 44.45 11.94
N SER A 401 -0.42 45.11 12.28
CA SER A 401 -0.51 46.47 12.80
C SER A 401 -0.53 47.49 11.66
N ASN A 402 -1.54 48.36 11.66
CA ASN A 402 -1.56 49.65 10.99
C ASN A 402 -1.34 49.69 9.46
N GLY A 403 -2.09 48.88 8.69
CA GLY A 403 -2.24 49.07 7.23
C GLY A 403 -1.07 48.62 6.37
N ALA A 404 0.03 48.13 6.91
CA ALA A 404 1.09 47.48 6.15
C ALA A 404 0.78 45.98 6.00
N GLU A 405 0.99 45.45 4.81
CA GLU A 405 0.89 44.00 4.57
C GLU A 405 2.00 43.30 5.36
N LYS A 406 1.65 42.81 6.55
CA LYS A 406 2.60 42.13 7.42
C LYS A 406 2.69 40.67 7.08
N ILE A 407 3.90 40.22 6.80
CA ILE A 407 4.18 38.80 6.60
C ILE A 407 4.33 38.13 7.97
N ILE A 408 3.51 37.12 8.23
CA ILE A 408 3.54 36.37 9.49
C ILE A 408 4.52 35.20 9.33
N ALA A 409 5.53 35.13 10.19
CA ALA A 409 6.55 34.10 10.10
C ALA A 409 6.09 32.79 10.77
N SER A 410 6.01 31.71 9.99
CA SER A 410 5.76 30.32 10.44
C SER A 410 4.72 30.22 11.57
N PRO A 411 3.47 30.67 11.35
CA PRO A 411 2.46 30.66 12.38
C PRO A 411 2.13 29.23 12.79
N LYS A 412 1.87 29.03 14.08
CA LYS A 412 1.45 27.75 14.66
C LYS A 412 0.63 27.99 15.91
N ASN A 413 -0.40 27.20 16.13
CA ASN A 413 -1.19 27.27 17.36
C ASN A 413 -0.80 26.13 18.31
N MET A 414 -0.01 26.45 19.31
CA MET A 414 0.44 25.50 20.35
C MET A 414 -0.39 25.59 21.64
N LEU A 415 -1.39 26.47 21.68
CA LEU A 415 -2.28 26.65 22.83
C LEU A 415 -3.59 25.90 22.60
N PRO A 416 -4.00 25.02 23.52
CA PRO A 416 -5.27 24.33 23.41
C PRO A 416 -6.43 25.32 23.58
N VAL A 417 -7.40 25.21 22.69
CA VAL A 417 -8.68 25.91 22.78
C VAL A 417 -9.78 24.86 22.87
N SER A 418 -10.72 25.04 23.81
CA SER A 418 -11.87 24.16 23.89
C SER A 418 -12.82 24.45 22.72
N VAL A 419 -13.14 23.44 21.95
CA VAL A 419 -14.04 23.52 20.79
C VAL A 419 -15.13 22.48 20.95
N ALA A 420 -16.38 22.88 20.68
CA ALA A 420 -17.49 21.93 20.61
C ALA A 420 -17.25 20.92 19.47
N TYR A 421 -17.10 19.67 19.84
CA TYR A 421 -16.94 18.58 18.90
C TYR A 421 -18.16 17.69 18.93
N GLU A 422 -18.92 17.69 17.84
CA GLU A 422 -20.01 16.76 17.63
C GLU A 422 -19.50 15.65 16.71
N SER A 423 -19.46 14.43 17.21
CA SER A 423 -19.18 13.27 16.36
C SER A 423 -20.29 13.12 15.32
N ARG A 424 -20.00 13.41 14.07
CA ARG A 424 -20.93 13.29 12.95
C ARG A 424 -21.08 11.85 12.45
N ARG A 425 -20.36 10.89 13.02
CA ARG A 425 -20.36 9.50 12.57
C ARG A 425 -20.76 8.54 13.67
N ASN A 426 -21.74 7.71 13.34
CA ASN A 426 -22.34 6.70 14.19
C ASN A 426 -21.34 5.73 14.83
N ALA A 427 -21.63 5.43 16.07
CA ALA A 427 -21.60 4.14 16.73
C ALA A 427 -20.42 3.76 17.63
N ASP A 428 -19.24 4.36 17.59
CA ASP A 428 -18.17 3.99 18.54
C ASP A 428 -17.57 5.16 19.32
N THR A 429 -18.30 6.26 19.39
CA THR A 429 -17.81 7.44 20.09
C THR A 429 -18.26 7.40 21.54
N THR A 430 -17.29 7.22 22.41
CA THR A 430 -17.41 7.73 23.77
C THR A 430 -17.84 9.20 23.71
N ASN A 431 -18.90 9.55 24.42
CA ASN A 431 -19.42 10.92 24.50
C ASN A 431 -18.33 11.89 24.92
N PHE A 432 -17.76 12.62 23.94
CA PHE A 432 -16.85 13.71 24.24
C PHE A 432 -17.68 14.94 24.64
N THR A 433 -17.37 15.46 25.81
CA THR A 433 -17.94 16.74 26.27
C THR A 433 -17.35 17.88 25.44
N SER A 434 -18.08 18.96 25.31
CA SER A 434 -17.78 20.16 24.53
C SER A 434 -16.45 20.87 24.82
N ASP A 435 -15.65 20.38 25.75
CA ASP A 435 -14.46 21.09 26.29
C ASP A 435 -13.14 20.35 26.00
N THR A 436 -13.10 19.47 25.01
CA THR A 436 -11.90 18.71 24.67
C THR A 436 -11.04 19.49 23.67
N PRO A 437 -9.75 19.73 23.94
CA PRO A 437 -8.84 20.31 22.96
C PRO A 437 -8.71 19.41 21.72
N CYS A 438 -8.92 20.00 20.54
CA CYS A 438 -8.82 19.30 19.28
C CYS A 438 -7.56 19.69 18.52
N ARG A 439 -7.07 18.78 17.70
CA ARG A 439 -5.96 19.02 16.77
C ARG A 439 -6.51 19.27 15.37
N VAL A 440 -5.75 20.03 14.60
CA VAL A 440 -6.08 20.34 13.20
C VAL A 440 -5.93 19.10 12.34
N LEU A 441 -6.91 18.90 11.46
CA LEU A 441 -6.89 17.96 10.33
C LEU A 441 -6.95 18.73 9.03
N ARG A 442 -6.22 18.27 8.03
CA ARG A 442 -6.16 18.91 6.70
C ARG A 442 -6.36 17.88 5.59
N GLY A 443 -6.71 18.35 4.37
CA GLY A 443 -6.82 17.56 3.15
C GLY A 443 -8.17 16.94 2.89
N GLY A 444 -8.98 16.69 3.91
CA GLY A 444 -10.20 15.89 3.79
C GLY A 444 -9.89 14.40 3.52
N ASN A 445 -10.93 13.58 3.36
CA ASN A 445 -10.75 12.13 3.18
C ASN A 445 -11.75 11.54 2.18
N TRP A 446 -11.59 10.25 1.86
CA TRP A 446 -12.43 9.48 0.94
C TRP A 446 -13.94 9.56 1.23
N GLY A 447 -14.35 9.88 2.44
CA GLY A 447 -15.75 10.04 2.84
C GLY A 447 -16.21 11.49 2.84
N ASN A 448 -15.42 12.44 2.36
CA ASN A 448 -15.74 13.84 2.29
C ASN A 448 -16.18 14.28 0.89
N LEU A 449 -17.05 15.28 0.84
CA LEU A 449 -17.47 15.94 -0.40
C LEU A 449 -16.36 16.88 -0.89
N PRO A 450 -16.33 17.24 -2.19
CA PRO A 450 -15.30 18.08 -2.79
C PRO A 450 -14.95 19.36 -2.04
N GLN A 451 -15.95 20.05 -1.50
CA GLN A 451 -15.72 21.29 -0.74
C GLN A 451 -14.80 21.11 0.48
N GLN A 452 -14.75 19.90 1.04
CA GLN A 452 -13.93 19.59 2.21
C GLN A 452 -12.49 19.15 1.82
N LEU A 453 -12.21 19.03 0.50
CA LEU A 453 -10.90 18.65 -0.03
C LEU A 453 -10.09 19.87 -0.48
N ARG A 454 -10.63 21.09 -0.36
CA ARG A 454 -9.94 22.34 -0.74
C ARG A 454 -8.66 22.53 0.06
N SER A 455 -7.66 23.12 -0.58
CA SER A 455 -6.34 23.36 0.05
C SER A 455 -6.44 24.17 1.35
N ALA A 456 -7.43 25.07 1.47
CA ALA A 456 -7.67 25.91 2.64
C ALA A 456 -8.61 25.28 3.68
N HIS A 457 -9.30 24.17 3.34
CA HIS A 457 -10.27 23.56 4.26
C HIS A 457 -9.62 23.11 5.56
N ARG A 458 -10.27 23.43 6.68
CA ARG A 458 -9.82 23.13 8.03
C ARG A 458 -10.82 22.23 8.73
N ASP A 459 -10.37 21.07 9.19
CA ASP A 459 -11.14 20.17 10.03
C ASP A 459 -10.38 19.91 11.36
N PHE A 460 -11.01 19.21 12.28
CA PHE A 460 -10.44 18.96 13.58
C PHE A 460 -11.02 17.72 14.26
N MET A 461 -10.23 17.15 15.18
CA MET A 461 -10.64 16.00 15.99
C MET A 461 -9.93 16.04 17.35
N PRO A 462 -10.54 15.50 18.43
CA PRO A 462 -9.84 15.27 19.71
C PRO A 462 -8.59 14.40 19.49
N GLN A 463 -7.48 14.78 20.11
CA GLN A 463 -6.19 14.11 19.87
C GLN A 463 -6.14 12.62 20.27
N GLN A 464 -7.08 12.17 21.11
CA GLN A 464 -7.21 10.77 21.56
C GLN A 464 -8.05 9.93 20.60
N ASN A 465 -8.67 10.55 19.59
CA ASN A 465 -9.51 9.84 18.63
C ASN A 465 -8.71 9.41 17.39
N GLY A 466 -9.21 8.37 16.75
CA GLY A 466 -8.79 7.94 15.42
C GLY A 466 -10.03 7.61 14.58
N ASP A 467 -9.96 7.83 13.28
CA ASP A 467 -11.05 7.55 12.33
C ASP A 467 -10.53 6.79 11.11
N ASN A 468 -11.44 6.10 10.40
CA ASN A 468 -11.14 5.33 9.18
C ASN A 468 -10.59 6.19 8.02
N GLY A 469 -10.86 7.49 8.06
CA GLY A 469 -10.41 8.46 7.08
C GLY A 469 -9.36 9.41 7.65
N VAL A 470 -8.68 9.09 8.75
CA VAL A 470 -7.66 9.95 9.37
C VAL A 470 -6.35 9.23 9.49
N GLY A 471 -5.32 9.81 8.86
CA GLY A 471 -3.93 9.38 8.85
C GLY A 471 -2.97 10.55 9.15
N PHE A 472 -1.76 10.47 8.63
CA PHE A 472 -0.78 11.55 8.77
C PHE A 472 0.36 11.41 7.78
N ARG A 473 1.07 12.52 7.54
CA ARG A 473 2.40 12.54 6.91
C ARG A 473 3.37 13.33 7.76
N PRO A 474 4.58 12.84 8.05
CA PRO A 474 5.56 13.57 8.83
C PRO A 474 6.34 14.56 7.97
N VAL A 475 6.88 15.58 8.65
CA VAL A 475 7.92 16.46 8.15
C VAL A 475 9.22 16.20 8.88
N LEU A 476 10.36 16.35 8.19
CA LEU A 476 11.66 16.60 8.83
C LEU A 476 11.89 18.11 8.77
N ALA A 477 11.77 18.77 9.91
CA ALA A 477 11.70 20.23 10.00
C ALA A 477 12.42 20.74 11.27
N PRO A 478 12.67 22.04 11.36
CA PRO A 478 13.27 22.62 12.56
C PRO A 478 12.49 22.27 13.82
N VAL A 479 13.22 21.99 14.90
CA VAL A 479 12.66 21.76 16.24
C VAL A 479 11.80 22.94 16.65
N ILE A 480 10.61 22.66 17.17
CA ILE A 480 9.72 23.69 17.71
C ILE A 480 10.15 23.99 19.16
N GLU A 481 10.80 25.12 19.37
CA GLU A 481 11.20 25.54 20.71
C GLU A 481 9.99 25.84 21.60
N THR A 482 9.96 25.22 22.77
CA THR A 482 8.89 25.41 23.76
C THR A 482 8.86 26.81 24.39
N LYS A 483 9.91 27.60 24.24
CA LYS A 483 9.99 28.98 24.76
C LYS A 483 9.08 29.97 24.00
N GLN A 484 8.63 29.67 22.79
CA GLN A 484 7.69 30.54 22.07
C GLN A 484 6.23 30.48 22.59
N LYS A 485 6.00 29.75 23.71
CA LYS A 485 4.66 29.71 24.34
C LYS A 485 4.21 31.07 24.91
N SER A 486 5.12 32.00 25.15
CA SER A 486 4.81 33.31 25.78
C SER A 486 4.52 34.43 24.78
N GLU A 487 4.89 34.30 23.52
CA GLU A 487 4.70 35.37 22.52
C GLU A 487 3.30 35.40 21.89
N TRP A 488 2.51 34.30 22.06
CA TRP A 488 1.18 34.14 21.50
C TRP A 488 0.08 34.06 22.56
N ALA A 489 0.41 34.24 23.83
CA ALA A 489 -0.57 34.37 24.90
C ALA A 489 -1.02 35.85 24.95
N LEU A 490 -1.92 36.20 24.00
CA LEU A 490 -2.70 37.43 24.03
C LEU A 490 -4.16 37.11 24.28
#